data_7982d227d66f18696f67cac2e274a48c
#
_entry.id   7982d227d66f18696f67cac2e274a48c
#
_cell.length_a   1.000
_cell.length_b   1.000
_cell.length_c   1.000
_cell.angle_alpha   90.00
_cell.angle_beta   90.00
_cell.angle_gamma   90.00
#
_symmetry.space_group_name_H-M   'P 1'
#
loop_
_entity.id
_entity.type
_entity.pdbx_description
1 polymer ?
#
loop_
_entity_poly.entity_id
_entity_poly.type
_entity_poly.pdbx_seq_one_letter_code
_entity_poly.pdbx_strand_id
1 'polypeptide(L)'
;MASSVVNGNPASSAPDLGNVRAEFGALLSGCGVYDLSSRAKIALTGSDRVRWLNGMVTNNIRDLAAGRGVYAFLLNPQGHILGDLYAYNRGESMVIDADQSQLEKLLATFDHYIIMDDVEVTNVGDKITAFGIAGPKASEVLHAAGFQVPELEPLQFAEVTWQNLVVMVVRGDNASLESYELWLSSDHATLLRNAFIKAGAIAVGATALELLRIASGIPRYGHDIRERDLPQETEQQRAVHFSKGCYIGQEIVERIRSRGNVHRKFTGFEVQGELPALGTKIQADGRDVGEITSVASLPLASGDRLVALGYIRREIATPGKQFRVGSTQLSIATLPFSEIFHA
;
A
#
# COMPACT_ATOMS: atom_id res chain seq x y z
N MET A 1 4.03 -25.39 18.89
CA MET A 1 4.57 -24.56 17.81
C MET A 1 3.38 -24.10 16.97
N ALA A 2 2.88 -22.91 17.27
CA ALA A 2 1.79 -22.34 16.48
C ALA A 2 2.42 -21.77 15.21
N SER A 3 2.10 -22.38 14.07
CA SER A 3 2.42 -21.85 12.74
C SER A 3 1.71 -20.50 12.60
N SER A 4 2.46 -19.41 12.38
CA SER A 4 1.90 -18.11 12.02
C SER A 4 1.21 -18.26 10.66
N VAL A 5 -0.11 -18.35 10.67
CA VAL A 5 -0.90 -18.52 9.45
C VAL A 5 -1.20 -17.15 8.88
N VAL A 6 -0.42 -16.75 7.88
CA VAL A 6 -0.81 -15.74 6.91
C VAL A 6 -1.40 -16.51 5.72
N ASN A 7 -2.71 -16.51 5.58
CA ASN A 7 -3.36 -17.06 4.40
C ASN A 7 -3.46 -15.98 3.32
N GLY A 8 -2.50 -15.97 2.40
CA GLY A 8 -2.43 -15.09 1.23
C GLY A 8 -1.01 -15.10 0.68
N ASN A 9 -0.87 -15.11 -0.65
CA ASN A 9 0.45 -15.01 -1.28
C ASN A 9 1.01 -13.62 -0.95
N PRO A 10 2.18 -13.48 -0.28
CA PRO A 10 2.71 -12.17 0.09
C PRO A 10 2.98 -11.33 -1.17
N ALA A 11 2.67 -10.06 -1.09
CA ALA A 11 2.89 -9.08 -2.20
C ALA A 11 4.38 -8.82 -2.49
N SER A 12 5.28 -9.35 -1.68
CA SER A 12 6.73 -9.21 -1.80
C SER A 12 7.34 -10.54 -2.20
N SER A 13 8.22 -10.53 -3.20
CA SER A 13 9.08 -11.67 -3.54
C SER A 13 10.21 -11.89 -2.51
N ALA A 14 10.27 -11.08 -1.46
CA ALA A 14 11.24 -11.24 -0.39
C ALA A 14 11.01 -12.59 0.31
N PRO A 15 12.05 -13.42 0.47
CA PRO A 15 11.92 -14.69 1.16
C PRO A 15 11.57 -14.47 2.64
N ASP A 16 10.82 -15.40 3.23
CA ASP A 16 10.66 -15.45 4.67
C ASP A 16 12.01 -15.74 5.32
N LEU A 17 12.38 -14.96 6.32
CA LEU A 17 13.66 -15.09 7.00
C LEU A 17 13.60 -16.01 8.25
N GLY A 18 12.41 -16.53 8.55
CA GLY A 18 12.20 -17.61 9.53
C GLY A 18 11.89 -17.16 10.97
N ASN A 19 11.98 -15.87 11.30
CA ASN A 19 11.62 -15.38 12.65
C ASN A 19 10.63 -14.21 12.59
N VAL A 20 9.43 -14.53 12.10
CA VAL A 20 8.34 -13.54 11.88
C VAL A 20 8.04 -12.71 13.14
N ARG A 21 8.10 -13.30 14.36
CA ARG A 21 7.85 -12.54 15.60
C ARG A 21 8.92 -11.48 15.83
N ALA A 22 10.21 -11.80 15.65
CA ALA A 22 11.30 -10.83 15.82
C ALA A 22 11.26 -9.77 14.72
N GLU A 23 10.97 -10.18 13.48
CA GLU A 23 10.84 -9.28 12.32
C GLU A 23 9.69 -8.29 12.52
N PHE A 24 8.50 -8.78 12.91
CA PHE A 24 7.35 -7.93 13.20
C PHE A 24 7.60 -7.03 14.41
N GLY A 25 8.25 -7.54 15.46
CA GLY A 25 8.68 -6.76 16.62
C GLY A 25 9.63 -5.62 16.25
N ALA A 26 10.57 -5.86 15.30
CA ALA A 26 11.45 -4.82 14.80
C ALA A 26 10.71 -3.67 14.10
N LEU A 27 9.66 -3.99 13.36
CA LEU A 27 8.79 -2.97 12.73
C LEU A 27 8.01 -2.15 13.77
N LEU A 28 7.63 -2.75 14.90
CA LEU A 28 6.82 -2.07 15.92
C LEU A 28 7.66 -1.26 16.93
N SER A 29 8.90 -1.66 17.22
CA SER A 29 9.70 -1.06 18.32
C SER A 29 11.13 -0.64 17.93
N GLY A 30 11.56 -0.98 16.72
CA GLY A 30 12.90 -0.72 16.20
C GLY A 30 12.88 -0.16 14.78
N CYS A 31 13.66 -0.81 13.90
CA CYS A 31 13.66 -0.54 12.45
C CYS A 31 13.83 -1.86 11.70
N GLY A 32 12.86 -2.15 10.82
CA GLY A 32 12.96 -3.21 9.82
C GLY A 32 13.50 -2.70 8.50
N VAL A 33 14.35 -3.49 7.81
CA VAL A 33 14.75 -3.27 6.40
C VAL A 33 14.23 -4.40 5.53
N TYR A 34 13.64 -4.06 4.39
CA TYR A 34 13.00 -5.03 3.50
C TYR A 34 13.18 -4.68 2.02
N ASP A 35 13.16 -5.70 1.20
CA ASP A 35 13.34 -5.61 -0.24
C ASP A 35 12.02 -5.24 -0.94
N LEU A 36 12.06 -4.22 -1.78
CA LEU A 36 10.97 -3.76 -2.63
C LEU A 36 11.32 -3.84 -4.13
N SER A 37 12.37 -4.58 -4.48
CA SER A 37 12.85 -4.72 -5.87
C SER A 37 11.80 -5.37 -6.80
N SER A 38 10.85 -6.11 -6.24
CA SER A 38 9.74 -6.71 -6.98
C SER A 38 8.59 -5.74 -7.30
N ARG A 39 8.66 -4.48 -6.89
CA ARG A 39 7.65 -3.50 -7.28
C ARG A 39 7.93 -2.97 -8.68
N ALA A 40 6.86 -2.83 -9.47
CA ALA A 40 6.94 -2.25 -10.80
C ALA A 40 7.32 -0.76 -10.73
N LYS A 41 8.26 -0.35 -11.58
CA LYS A 41 8.64 1.05 -11.78
C LYS A 41 8.45 1.40 -13.25
N ILE A 42 7.56 2.36 -13.54
CA ILE A 42 7.25 2.82 -14.89
C ILE A 42 7.58 4.29 -14.98
N ALA A 43 8.49 4.66 -15.89
CA ALA A 43 8.81 6.04 -16.20
C ALA A 43 7.86 6.58 -17.27
N LEU A 44 7.39 7.81 -17.09
CA LEU A 44 6.67 8.58 -18.09
C LEU A 44 7.47 9.82 -18.45
N THR A 45 7.74 10.00 -19.74
CA THR A 45 8.40 11.17 -20.33
C THR A 45 7.51 11.80 -21.40
N GLY A 46 7.98 12.87 -22.06
CA GLY A 46 7.19 13.63 -23.02
C GLY A 46 6.48 14.84 -22.40
N SER A 47 6.16 15.81 -23.23
CA SER A 47 5.61 17.11 -22.80
C SER A 47 4.18 16.99 -22.23
N ASP A 48 3.42 16.00 -22.68
CA ASP A 48 2.02 15.77 -22.28
C ASP A 48 1.87 14.88 -21.03
N ARG A 49 2.94 14.28 -20.50
CA ARG A 49 2.92 13.29 -19.40
C ARG A 49 2.04 13.68 -18.20
N VAL A 50 2.13 14.92 -17.76
CA VAL A 50 1.37 15.41 -16.60
C VAL A 50 -0.11 15.54 -16.92
N ARG A 51 -0.44 16.16 -18.05
CA ARG A 51 -1.83 16.32 -18.52
C ARG A 51 -2.48 14.97 -18.76
N TRP A 52 -1.77 14.10 -19.48
CA TRP A 52 -2.24 12.77 -19.86
C TRP A 52 -2.48 11.90 -18.61
N LEU A 53 -1.48 11.77 -17.73
CA LEU A 53 -1.63 10.97 -16.49
C LEU A 53 -2.74 11.54 -15.59
N ASN A 54 -2.89 12.88 -15.55
CA ASN A 54 -4.01 13.50 -14.83
C ASN A 54 -5.37 13.07 -15.37
N GLY A 55 -5.50 12.78 -16.66
CA GLY A 55 -6.72 12.22 -17.26
C GLY A 55 -6.92 10.72 -16.99
N MET A 56 -5.89 10.00 -16.60
CA MET A 56 -5.92 8.57 -16.41
C MET A 56 -6.30 8.16 -14.98
N VAL A 57 -5.86 8.91 -13.96
CA VAL A 57 -5.96 8.49 -12.55
C VAL A 57 -6.88 9.38 -11.73
N THR A 58 -7.33 8.88 -10.60
CA THR A 58 -8.32 9.55 -9.72
C THR A 58 -7.76 10.70 -8.91
N ASN A 59 -6.43 10.80 -8.73
CA ASN A 59 -5.81 11.87 -7.95
C ASN A 59 -5.27 13.00 -8.84
N ASN A 60 -4.96 14.14 -8.23
CA ASN A 60 -4.51 15.34 -8.94
C ASN A 60 -3.01 15.27 -9.24
N ILE A 61 -2.69 15.06 -10.52
CA ILE A 61 -1.31 15.05 -11.02
C ILE A 61 -0.92 16.43 -11.54
N ARG A 62 -1.88 17.21 -12.07
CA ARG A 62 -1.61 18.52 -12.69
C ARG A 62 -0.93 19.49 -11.74
N ASP A 63 -1.39 19.53 -10.49
CA ASP A 63 -0.91 20.47 -9.49
C ASP A 63 0.11 19.82 -8.54
N LEU A 64 0.57 18.60 -8.85
CA LEU A 64 1.58 17.88 -8.08
C LEU A 64 2.96 18.50 -8.29
N ALA A 65 3.52 19.12 -7.26
CA ALA A 65 4.84 19.73 -7.33
C ALA A 65 5.95 18.68 -7.56
N ALA A 66 7.05 19.09 -8.18
CA ALA A 66 8.26 18.25 -8.24
C ALA A 66 8.75 17.90 -6.81
N GLY A 67 9.26 16.70 -6.62
CA GLY A 67 9.63 16.16 -5.30
C GLY A 67 8.45 15.60 -4.49
N ARG A 68 7.26 15.48 -5.09
CA ARG A 68 6.05 14.96 -4.45
C ARG A 68 5.48 13.76 -5.19
N GLY A 69 4.78 12.91 -4.43
CA GLY A 69 3.99 11.81 -4.94
C GLY A 69 2.56 11.83 -4.45
N VAL A 70 1.72 11.05 -5.11
CA VAL A 70 0.32 10.80 -4.73
C VAL A 70 -0.04 9.34 -4.94
N TYR A 71 -0.93 8.81 -4.11
CA TYR A 71 -1.58 7.52 -4.33
C TYR A 71 -2.85 7.73 -5.13
N ALA A 72 -3.13 6.87 -6.11
CA ALA A 72 -4.27 7.00 -7.00
C ALA A 72 -4.79 5.65 -7.47
N PHE A 73 -6.04 5.63 -7.92
CA PHE A 73 -6.63 4.52 -8.66
C PHE A 73 -6.63 4.79 -10.16
N LEU A 74 -6.46 3.73 -10.94
CA LEU A 74 -6.82 3.66 -12.34
C LEU A 74 -8.20 3.03 -12.43
N LEU A 75 -9.13 3.66 -13.12
CA LEU A 75 -10.53 3.19 -13.25
C LEU A 75 -10.86 2.81 -14.69
N ASN A 76 -11.86 1.94 -14.84
CA ASN A 76 -12.57 1.78 -16.11
C ASN A 76 -13.67 2.85 -16.27
N PRO A 77 -14.28 2.99 -17.48
CA PRO A 77 -15.36 3.96 -17.69
C PRO A 77 -16.59 3.75 -16.79
N GLN A 78 -16.78 2.54 -16.23
CA GLN A 78 -17.85 2.21 -15.29
C GLN A 78 -17.50 2.56 -13.83
N GLY A 79 -16.32 3.17 -13.59
CA GLY A 79 -15.87 3.62 -12.28
C GLY A 79 -15.30 2.52 -11.39
N HIS A 80 -15.11 1.31 -11.90
CA HIS A 80 -14.48 0.22 -11.16
C HIS A 80 -12.95 0.31 -11.20
N ILE A 81 -12.31 -0.11 -10.13
CA ILE A 81 -10.85 -0.05 -9.99
C ILE A 81 -10.18 -1.11 -10.87
N LEU A 82 -9.35 -0.67 -11.81
CA LEU A 82 -8.48 -1.53 -12.63
C LEU A 82 -7.11 -1.75 -12.01
N GLY A 83 -6.66 -0.83 -11.17
CA GLY A 83 -5.39 -0.88 -10.49
C GLY A 83 -5.22 0.26 -9.51
N ASP A 84 -4.18 0.16 -8.68
CA ASP A 84 -3.71 1.22 -7.80
C ASP A 84 -2.22 1.50 -8.03
N LEU A 85 -1.81 2.72 -7.79
CA LEU A 85 -0.45 3.15 -8.04
C LEU A 85 -0.07 4.38 -7.21
N TYR A 86 1.22 4.54 -7.00
CA TYR A 86 1.82 5.81 -6.60
C TYR A 86 2.42 6.49 -7.83
N ALA A 87 2.22 7.80 -7.97
CA ALA A 87 2.82 8.60 -9.03
C ALA A 87 3.68 9.70 -8.41
N TYR A 88 4.95 9.76 -8.80
CA TYR A 88 5.95 10.70 -8.28
C TYR A 88 6.39 11.66 -9.38
N ASN A 89 6.31 12.98 -9.12
CA ASN A 89 6.75 14.01 -10.06
C ASN A 89 8.23 14.35 -9.82
N ARG A 90 9.11 13.96 -10.76
CA ARG A 90 10.54 14.26 -10.75
C ARG A 90 10.92 15.52 -11.55
N GLY A 91 9.95 16.35 -11.93
CA GLY A 91 10.14 17.50 -12.79
C GLY A 91 10.11 17.10 -14.28
N GLU A 92 11.22 16.64 -14.83
CA GLU A 92 11.32 16.25 -16.25
C GLU A 92 10.65 14.91 -16.58
N SER A 93 10.33 14.10 -15.58
CA SER A 93 9.65 12.81 -15.73
C SER A 93 8.67 12.56 -14.59
N MET A 94 7.74 11.63 -14.80
CA MET A 94 6.97 11.00 -13.73
C MET A 94 7.46 9.57 -13.54
N VAL A 95 7.45 9.08 -12.30
CA VAL A 95 7.66 7.64 -12.04
C VAL A 95 6.43 7.08 -11.35
N ILE A 96 5.91 6.01 -11.90
CA ILE A 96 4.83 5.23 -11.32
C ILE A 96 5.44 4.05 -10.58
N ASP A 97 4.99 3.82 -9.34
CA ASP A 97 5.29 2.68 -8.53
C ASP A 97 4.01 1.90 -8.24
N ALA A 98 4.01 0.60 -8.54
CA ALA A 98 2.85 -0.26 -8.36
C ALA A 98 3.29 -1.68 -7.95
N ASP A 99 2.34 -2.52 -7.54
CA ASP A 99 2.60 -3.95 -7.37
C ASP A 99 2.97 -4.58 -8.72
N GLN A 100 3.98 -5.45 -8.73
CA GLN A 100 4.47 -6.10 -9.95
C GLN A 100 3.37 -6.86 -10.70
N SER A 101 2.40 -7.42 -9.99
CA SER A 101 1.29 -8.14 -10.61
C SER A 101 0.40 -7.27 -11.50
N GLN A 102 0.49 -5.95 -11.36
CA GLN A 102 -0.29 -4.98 -12.14
C GLN A 102 0.45 -4.48 -13.38
N LEU A 103 1.77 -4.75 -13.51
CA LEU A 103 2.63 -4.13 -14.53
C LEU A 103 2.07 -4.28 -15.95
N GLU A 104 1.80 -5.50 -16.37
CA GLU A 104 1.32 -5.78 -17.73
C GLU A 104 -0.01 -5.07 -18.02
N LYS A 105 -0.94 -5.09 -17.05
CA LYS A 105 -2.22 -4.40 -17.18
C LYS A 105 -2.07 -2.88 -17.26
N LEU A 106 -1.21 -2.30 -16.42
CA LEU A 106 -0.95 -0.87 -16.44
C LEU A 106 -0.35 -0.44 -17.78
N LEU A 107 0.68 -1.15 -18.26
CA LEU A 107 1.32 -0.87 -19.55
C LEU A 107 0.32 -0.98 -20.70
N ALA A 108 -0.47 -2.05 -20.77
CA ALA A 108 -1.48 -2.25 -21.80
C ALA A 108 -2.58 -1.17 -21.75
N THR A 109 -3.00 -0.76 -20.56
CA THR A 109 -3.99 0.30 -20.39
C THR A 109 -3.40 1.66 -20.82
N PHE A 110 -2.18 1.96 -20.44
CA PHE A 110 -1.54 3.21 -20.83
C PHE A 110 -1.35 3.30 -22.35
N ASP A 111 -0.83 2.24 -22.98
CA ASP A 111 -0.68 2.16 -24.44
C ASP A 111 -2.01 2.38 -25.18
N HIS A 112 -3.08 1.78 -24.69
CA HIS A 112 -4.42 1.92 -25.27
C HIS A 112 -4.93 3.39 -25.29
N TYR A 113 -4.54 4.20 -24.30
CA TYR A 113 -5.02 5.59 -24.17
C TYR A 113 -4.01 6.65 -24.66
N ILE A 114 -2.84 6.26 -25.13
CA ILE A 114 -1.89 7.15 -25.81
C ILE A 114 -2.23 7.13 -27.31
N ILE A 115 -2.89 8.19 -27.82
CA ILE A 115 -3.32 8.25 -29.22
C ILE A 115 -2.51 9.29 -30.00
N MET A 116 -2.47 10.53 -29.53
CA MET A 116 -1.74 11.65 -30.14
C MET A 116 -0.98 12.48 -29.11
N ASP A 117 -0.89 11.97 -27.89
CA ASP A 117 -0.19 12.63 -26.79
C ASP A 117 1.34 12.39 -26.93
N ASP A 118 2.13 13.43 -26.68
CA ASP A 118 3.57 13.30 -26.53
C ASP A 118 3.89 12.70 -25.16
N VAL A 119 3.73 11.37 -25.06
CA VAL A 119 3.97 10.58 -23.84
C VAL A 119 4.68 9.29 -24.23
N GLU A 120 5.80 9.03 -23.57
CA GLU A 120 6.51 7.76 -23.65
C GLU A 120 6.42 7.03 -22.31
N VAL A 121 6.05 5.76 -22.35
CA VAL A 121 5.88 4.86 -21.19
C VAL A 121 6.96 3.79 -21.24
N THR A 122 7.84 3.74 -20.24
CA THR A 122 8.96 2.80 -20.20
C THR A 122 8.99 2.06 -18.88
N ASN A 123 9.02 0.71 -18.93
CA ASN A 123 9.33 -0.09 -17.74
C ASN A 123 10.82 0.09 -17.38
N VAL A 124 11.07 0.57 -16.17
CA VAL A 124 12.44 0.80 -15.64
C VAL A 124 12.74 -0.06 -14.41
N GLY A 125 11.90 -1.05 -14.11
CA GLY A 125 12.04 -1.93 -12.95
C GLY A 125 13.37 -2.68 -12.89
N ASP A 126 13.89 -3.11 -14.04
CA ASP A 126 15.19 -3.81 -14.11
C ASP A 126 16.40 -2.90 -13.78
N LYS A 127 16.23 -1.58 -13.90
CA LYS A 127 17.30 -0.59 -13.70
C LYS A 127 17.31 -0.01 -12.29
N ILE A 128 16.17 -0.10 -11.59
CA ILE A 128 15.94 0.53 -10.28
C ILE A 128 15.58 -0.55 -9.28
N THR A 129 16.38 -0.67 -8.23
CA THR A 129 15.99 -1.43 -7.03
C THR A 129 15.44 -0.50 -5.97
N ALA A 130 14.65 -1.03 -5.06
CA ALA A 130 14.13 -0.30 -3.91
C ALA A 130 14.24 -1.12 -2.63
N PHE A 131 14.59 -0.45 -1.54
CA PHE A 131 14.50 -0.99 -0.19
C PHE A 131 13.61 -0.10 0.66
N GLY A 132 12.77 -0.73 1.47
CA GLY A 132 12.03 -0.05 2.49
C GLY A 132 12.72 -0.17 3.84
N ILE A 133 12.64 0.88 4.65
CA ILE A 133 12.89 0.83 6.09
C ILE A 133 11.66 1.35 6.82
N ALA A 134 11.29 0.70 7.92
CA ALA A 134 10.09 1.07 8.66
C ALA A 134 10.23 0.76 10.15
N GLY A 135 9.60 1.59 10.98
CA GLY A 135 9.57 1.47 12.42
C GLY A 135 9.90 2.78 13.12
N PRO A 136 9.70 2.88 14.43
CA PRO A 136 9.91 4.11 15.20
C PRO A 136 11.37 4.60 15.20
N LYS A 137 12.34 3.76 14.82
CA LYS A 137 13.76 4.12 14.67
C LYS A 137 14.20 4.26 13.22
N ALA A 138 13.29 4.34 12.26
CA ALA A 138 13.64 4.41 10.84
C ALA A 138 14.52 5.62 10.50
N SER A 139 14.20 6.80 11.01
CA SER A 139 15.00 8.02 10.82
C SER A 139 16.39 7.91 11.46
N GLU A 140 16.49 7.36 12.67
CA GLU A 140 17.78 7.14 13.33
C GLU A 140 18.68 6.21 12.53
N VAL A 141 18.13 5.10 12.04
CA VAL A 141 18.86 4.11 11.23
C VAL A 141 19.25 4.70 9.88
N LEU A 142 18.39 5.48 9.24
CA LEU A 142 18.68 6.19 8.00
C LEU A 142 19.90 7.10 8.17
N HIS A 143 19.93 7.90 9.23
CA HIS A 143 21.04 8.76 9.56
C HIS A 143 22.32 7.97 9.90
N ALA A 144 22.22 6.90 10.73
CA ALA A 144 23.34 6.04 11.09
C ALA A 144 23.94 5.29 9.88
N ALA A 145 23.14 5.00 8.85
CA ALA A 145 23.61 4.46 7.57
C ALA A 145 24.32 5.50 6.68
N GLY A 146 24.39 6.76 7.12
CA GLY A 146 25.12 7.84 6.45
C GLY A 146 24.28 8.69 5.49
N PHE A 147 22.95 8.57 5.53
CA PHE A 147 22.07 9.41 4.72
C PHE A 147 21.84 10.76 5.38
N GLN A 148 21.99 11.83 4.60
CA GLN A 148 21.64 13.20 4.98
C GLN A 148 20.34 13.55 4.23
N VAL A 149 19.19 13.25 4.84
CA VAL A 149 17.89 13.47 4.23
C VAL A 149 17.24 14.67 4.89
N PRO A 150 16.70 15.64 4.11
CA PRO A 150 15.90 16.72 4.67
C PRO A 150 14.62 16.16 5.33
N GLU A 151 13.97 16.97 6.14
CA GLU A 151 12.63 16.63 6.62
C GLU A 151 11.67 16.48 5.43
N LEU A 152 10.99 15.35 5.37
CA LEU A 152 10.08 15.00 4.28
C LEU A 152 8.67 14.77 4.83
N GLU A 153 7.69 15.35 4.17
CA GLU A 153 6.28 15.05 4.37
C GLU A 153 5.92 13.69 3.74
N PRO A 154 4.83 13.03 4.14
CA PRO A 154 4.36 11.80 3.48
C PRO A 154 4.28 11.95 1.96
N LEU A 155 4.81 10.96 1.23
CA LEU A 155 4.96 10.93 -0.23
C LEU A 155 5.84 12.06 -0.83
N GLN A 156 6.51 12.83 0.00
CA GLN A 156 7.59 13.69 -0.47
C GLN A 156 8.87 12.86 -0.63
N PHE A 157 9.71 13.25 -1.58
CA PHE A 157 11.01 12.63 -1.79
C PHE A 157 12.11 13.65 -2.04
N ALA A 158 13.34 13.23 -1.79
CA ALA A 158 14.54 13.96 -2.14
C ALA A 158 15.55 13.02 -2.82
N GLU A 159 16.29 13.55 -3.78
CA GLU A 159 17.48 12.87 -4.30
C GLU A 159 18.69 13.30 -3.47
N VAL A 160 19.36 12.34 -2.85
CA VAL A 160 20.53 12.59 -2.00
C VAL A 160 21.74 11.83 -2.52
N THR A 161 22.93 12.39 -2.30
CA THR A 161 24.17 11.69 -2.61
C THR A 161 24.60 10.86 -1.40
N TRP A 162 24.72 9.55 -1.57
CA TRP A 162 25.20 8.61 -0.57
C TRP A 162 26.32 7.76 -1.16
N GLN A 163 27.54 7.82 -0.60
CA GLN A 163 28.73 7.09 -1.09
C GLN A 163 28.97 7.28 -2.61
N ASN A 164 28.83 8.51 -3.11
CA ASN A 164 28.90 8.89 -4.53
C ASN A 164 27.78 8.32 -5.43
N LEU A 165 26.73 7.76 -4.85
CA LEU A 165 25.54 7.29 -5.56
C LEU A 165 24.39 8.27 -5.36
N VAL A 166 23.60 8.49 -6.40
CA VAL A 166 22.33 9.22 -6.29
C VAL A 166 21.25 8.23 -5.82
N VAL A 167 20.63 8.53 -4.70
CA VAL A 167 19.56 7.74 -4.11
C VAL A 167 18.32 8.62 -3.96
N MET A 168 17.20 8.20 -4.49
CA MET A 168 15.91 8.83 -4.24
C MET A 168 15.34 8.27 -2.94
N VAL A 169 15.18 9.12 -1.94
CA VAL A 169 14.60 8.76 -0.64
C VAL A 169 13.18 9.29 -0.60
N VAL A 170 12.21 8.39 -0.49
CA VAL A 170 10.77 8.68 -0.44
C VAL A 170 10.28 8.48 0.98
N ARG A 171 9.56 9.44 1.54
CA ARG A 171 8.84 9.28 2.81
C ARG A 171 7.58 8.46 2.56
N GLY A 172 7.43 7.34 3.25
CA GLY A 172 6.21 6.53 3.18
C GLY A 172 4.99 7.27 3.73
N ASP A 173 3.80 6.84 3.32
CA ASP A 173 2.52 7.44 3.72
C ASP A 173 1.70 6.58 4.70
N ASN A 174 2.34 5.59 5.32
CA ASN A 174 1.71 4.82 6.39
C ASN A 174 1.58 5.70 7.65
N ALA A 175 0.35 6.06 8.00
CA ALA A 175 0.08 6.91 9.16
C ALA A 175 0.40 6.24 10.51
N SER A 176 0.58 4.90 10.54
CA SER A 176 0.79 4.14 11.77
C SER A 176 2.25 4.09 12.20
N LEU A 177 3.19 4.30 11.29
CA LEU A 177 4.62 4.24 11.59
C LEU A 177 5.46 5.00 10.58
N GLU A 178 6.64 5.41 11.02
CA GLU A 178 7.63 6.04 10.19
C GLU A 178 8.24 5.05 9.20
N SER A 179 8.30 5.44 7.92
CA SER A 179 8.90 4.60 6.87
C SER A 179 9.50 5.42 5.75
N TYR A 180 10.52 4.85 5.10
CA TYR A 180 11.16 5.41 3.92
C TYR A 180 11.38 4.32 2.89
N GLU A 181 11.32 4.70 1.62
CA GLU A 181 11.78 3.87 0.51
C GLU A 181 13.02 4.52 -0.12
N LEU A 182 14.01 3.71 -0.43
CA LEU A 182 15.25 4.16 -1.04
C LEU A 182 15.41 3.49 -2.40
N TRP A 183 15.40 4.29 -3.46
CA TRP A 183 15.48 3.83 -4.84
C TRP A 183 16.83 4.20 -5.43
N LEU A 184 17.52 3.22 -5.99
CA LEU A 184 18.85 3.38 -6.58
C LEU A 184 19.05 2.37 -7.72
N SER A 185 20.20 2.46 -8.42
CA SER A 185 20.57 1.44 -9.42
C SER A 185 20.67 0.05 -8.80
N SER A 186 20.11 -0.96 -9.48
CA SER A 186 20.06 -2.35 -9.01
C SER A 186 21.44 -2.95 -8.71
N ASP A 187 22.52 -2.45 -9.32
CA ASP A 187 23.89 -2.90 -9.07
C ASP A 187 24.35 -2.66 -7.62
N HIS A 188 23.68 -1.76 -6.88
CA HIS A 188 24.06 -1.35 -5.54
C HIS A 188 23.12 -1.89 -4.43
N ALA A 189 22.23 -2.80 -4.75
CA ALA A 189 21.26 -3.40 -3.83
C ALA A 189 21.90 -3.96 -2.55
N THR A 190 22.93 -4.80 -2.72
CA THR A 190 23.64 -5.44 -1.60
C THR A 190 24.36 -4.43 -0.70
N LEU A 191 24.94 -3.39 -1.31
CA LEU A 191 25.64 -2.33 -0.57
C LEU A 191 24.68 -1.59 0.36
N LEU A 192 23.52 -1.18 -0.17
CA LEU A 192 22.50 -0.48 0.60
C LEU A 192 21.95 -1.33 1.73
N ARG A 193 21.55 -2.57 1.44
CA ARG A 193 21.03 -3.51 2.45
C ARG A 193 22.02 -3.69 3.61
N ASN A 194 23.29 -3.91 3.29
CA ASN A 194 24.33 -4.12 4.30
C ASN A 194 24.57 -2.87 5.15
N ALA A 195 24.46 -1.67 4.57
CA ALA A 195 24.57 -0.43 5.33
C ALA A 195 23.46 -0.30 6.38
N PHE A 196 22.20 -0.64 6.06
CA PHE A 196 21.10 -0.62 7.02
C PHE A 196 21.23 -1.67 8.11
N ILE A 197 21.64 -2.91 7.78
CA ILE A 197 21.91 -3.95 8.78
C ILE A 197 23.00 -3.50 9.74
N LYS A 198 24.10 -2.92 9.21
CA LYS A 198 25.19 -2.37 10.04
C LYS A 198 24.72 -1.20 10.91
N ALA A 199 23.77 -0.41 10.46
CA ALA A 199 23.16 0.69 11.20
C ALA A 199 22.12 0.24 12.24
N GLY A 200 21.87 -1.08 12.38
CA GLY A 200 20.99 -1.65 13.38
C GLY A 200 19.59 -2.01 12.91
N ALA A 201 19.30 -1.94 11.60
CA ALA A 201 18.05 -2.46 11.07
C ALA A 201 18.03 -3.99 11.11
N ILE A 202 16.87 -4.56 11.34
CA ILE A 202 16.62 -6.01 11.25
C ILE A 202 16.03 -6.30 9.86
N ALA A 203 16.57 -7.29 9.16
CA ALA A 203 15.99 -7.74 7.91
C ALA A 203 14.60 -8.31 8.14
N VAL A 204 13.64 -7.92 7.27
CA VAL A 204 12.22 -8.29 7.39
C VAL A 204 11.76 -8.95 6.11
N GLY A 205 11.13 -10.11 6.24
CA GLY A 205 10.57 -10.89 5.14
C GLY A 205 9.12 -10.53 4.82
N ALA A 206 8.61 -11.18 3.78
CA ALA A 206 7.29 -10.92 3.22
C ALA A 206 6.15 -11.14 4.22
N THR A 207 6.23 -12.18 5.05
CA THR A 207 5.20 -12.49 6.04
C THR A 207 5.07 -11.37 7.08
N ALA A 208 6.17 -10.85 7.63
CA ALA A 208 6.11 -9.77 8.61
C ALA A 208 5.61 -8.46 7.99
N LEU A 209 5.93 -8.17 6.72
CA LEU A 209 5.37 -7.03 5.97
C LEU A 209 3.86 -7.17 5.75
N GLU A 210 3.38 -8.37 5.45
CA GLU A 210 1.94 -8.62 5.31
C GLU A 210 1.22 -8.43 6.66
N LEU A 211 1.81 -8.87 7.78
CA LEU A 211 1.28 -8.58 9.12
C LEU A 211 1.22 -7.07 9.37
N LEU A 212 2.27 -6.33 9.01
CA LEU A 212 2.30 -4.87 9.14
C LEU A 212 1.21 -4.21 8.30
N ARG A 213 1.04 -4.63 7.03
CA ARG A 213 0.00 -4.12 6.14
C ARG A 213 -1.40 -4.30 6.74
N ILE A 214 -1.68 -5.52 7.24
CA ILE A 214 -2.98 -5.85 7.85
C ILE A 214 -3.18 -5.04 9.14
N ALA A 215 -2.17 -4.94 10.00
CA ALA A 215 -2.21 -4.14 11.22
C ALA A 215 -2.47 -2.65 10.92
N SER A 216 -1.88 -2.13 9.85
CA SER A 216 -2.08 -0.76 9.36
C SER A 216 -3.44 -0.56 8.65
N GLY A 217 -4.20 -1.63 8.41
CA GLY A 217 -5.49 -1.55 7.73
C GLY A 217 -5.40 -1.12 6.26
N ILE A 218 -4.26 -1.39 5.60
CA ILE A 218 -4.03 -1.00 4.21
C ILE A 218 -4.55 -2.11 3.30
N PRO A 219 -5.56 -1.84 2.44
CA PRO A 219 -6.03 -2.84 1.48
C PRO A 219 -5.00 -3.06 0.37
N ARG A 220 -4.92 -4.31 -0.13
CA ARG A 220 -4.05 -4.70 -1.24
C ARG A 220 -4.86 -5.00 -2.49
N TYR A 221 -4.46 -4.44 -3.62
CA TYR A 221 -5.05 -4.75 -4.92
C TYR A 221 -4.85 -6.24 -5.28
N GLY A 222 -5.86 -6.84 -5.90
CA GLY A 222 -5.90 -8.27 -6.20
C GLY A 222 -6.40 -9.16 -5.04
N HIS A 223 -6.42 -8.64 -3.81
CA HIS A 223 -6.91 -9.32 -2.62
C HIS A 223 -8.08 -8.60 -1.98
N ASP A 224 -7.81 -7.46 -1.35
CA ASP A 224 -8.81 -6.64 -0.68
C ASP A 224 -9.53 -5.72 -1.68
N ILE A 225 -8.81 -5.15 -2.64
CA ILE A 225 -9.36 -4.35 -3.73
C ILE A 225 -9.37 -5.21 -5.00
N ARG A 226 -10.53 -5.36 -5.62
CA ARG A 226 -10.76 -6.17 -6.82
C ARG A 226 -11.38 -5.32 -7.93
N GLU A 227 -11.31 -5.79 -9.17
CA GLU A 227 -11.80 -5.07 -10.36
C GLU A 227 -13.30 -4.75 -10.34
N ARG A 228 -14.07 -5.33 -9.46
CA ARG A 228 -15.50 -5.03 -9.24
C ARG A 228 -15.74 -3.94 -8.19
N ASP A 229 -14.70 -3.52 -7.49
CA ASP A 229 -14.84 -2.62 -6.35
C ASP A 229 -14.80 -1.15 -6.82
N LEU A 230 -15.52 -0.31 -6.10
CA LEU A 230 -15.59 1.13 -6.35
C LEU A 230 -14.64 1.86 -5.39
N PRO A 231 -14.03 2.99 -5.78
CA PRO A 231 -13.13 3.76 -4.90
C PRO A 231 -13.72 4.05 -3.53
N GLN A 232 -14.99 4.43 -3.46
CA GLN A 232 -15.67 4.79 -2.21
C GLN A 232 -15.91 3.60 -1.27
N GLU A 233 -15.86 2.36 -1.79
CA GLU A 233 -16.00 1.16 -0.96
C GLU A 233 -14.71 0.84 -0.20
N THR A 234 -13.55 1.24 -0.74
CA THR A 234 -12.22 0.91 -0.21
C THR A 234 -11.81 1.73 1.00
N GLU A 235 -12.54 2.79 1.33
CA GLU A 235 -12.22 3.79 2.39
C GLU A 235 -10.85 4.47 2.17
N GLN A 236 -10.25 4.37 0.96
CA GLN A 236 -8.99 5.03 0.60
C GLN A 236 -9.25 6.44 0.05
N GLN A 237 -9.74 7.34 0.90
CA GLN A 237 -10.08 8.72 0.51
C GLN A 237 -8.89 9.47 -0.08
N ARG A 238 -7.67 9.16 0.36
CA ARG A 238 -6.40 9.74 -0.14
C ARG A 238 -6.13 9.43 -1.62
N ALA A 239 -6.80 8.42 -2.20
CA ALA A 239 -6.64 8.04 -3.60
C ALA A 239 -7.46 8.89 -4.58
N VAL A 240 -8.42 9.70 -4.10
CA VAL A 240 -9.38 10.41 -4.96
C VAL A 240 -9.37 11.90 -4.65
N HIS A 241 -9.11 12.72 -5.67
CA HIS A 241 -9.20 14.17 -5.57
C HIS A 241 -10.47 14.69 -6.25
N PHE A 242 -11.42 15.12 -5.46
CA PHE A 242 -12.76 15.48 -5.94
C PHE A 242 -12.87 16.82 -6.68
N SER A 243 -11.85 17.68 -6.63
CA SER A 243 -11.85 19.00 -7.28
C SER A 243 -10.90 19.08 -8.47
N LYS A 244 -10.33 17.95 -8.92
CA LYS A 244 -9.49 17.89 -10.12
C LYS A 244 -10.32 17.90 -11.41
N GLY A 245 -9.65 18.07 -12.56
CA GLY A 245 -10.26 17.95 -13.88
C GLY A 245 -10.71 16.52 -14.22
N CYS A 246 -11.24 16.33 -15.43
CA CYS A 246 -11.79 15.07 -15.88
C CYS A 246 -10.77 13.92 -15.86
N TYR A 247 -11.25 12.72 -15.55
CA TYR A 247 -10.51 11.46 -15.62
C TYR A 247 -11.44 10.29 -15.93
N ILE A 248 -10.88 9.16 -16.36
CA ILE A 248 -11.65 7.96 -16.72
C ILE A 248 -12.46 7.46 -15.53
N GLY A 249 -13.77 7.23 -15.72
CA GLY A 249 -14.68 6.73 -14.68
C GLY A 249 -15.21 7.80 -13.71
N GLN A 250 -14.83 9.07 -13.86
CA GLN A 250 -15.22 10.16 -12.96
C GLN A 250 -16.73 10.31 -12.81
N GLU A 251 -17.51 10.14 -13.88
CA GLU A 251 -18.97 10.32 -13.83
C GLU A 251 -19.62 9.45 -12.76
N ILE A 252 -19.19 8.20 -12.66
CA ILE A 252 -19.71 7.25 -11.66
C ILE A 252 -19.26 7.63 -10.25
N VAL A 253 -17.99 8.02 -10.09
CA VAL A 253 -17.44 8.46 -8.78
C VAL A 253 -18.21 9.68 -8.26
N GLU A 254 -18.45 10.69 -9.11
CA GLU A 254 -19.20 11.90 -8.75
C GLU A 254 -20.69 11.62 -8.52
N ARG A 255 -21.31 10.74 -9.31
CA ARG A 255 -22.70 10.32 -9.10
C ARG A 255 -22.89 9.65 -7.74
N ILE A 256 -21.98 8.76 -7.34
CA ILE A 256 -22.02 8.12 -6.02
C ILE A 256 -21.84 9.17 -4.92
N ARG A 257 -20.90 10.08 -5.08
CA ARG A 257 -20.65 11.16 -4.11
C ARG A 257 -21.89 12.06 -3.92
N SER A 258 -22.58 12.41 -5.01
CA SER A 258 -23.66 13.41 -4.99
C SER A 258 -25.05 12.83 -4.69
N ARG A 259 -25.31 11.59 -5.05
CA ARG A 259 -26.67 11.02 -5.04
C ARG A 259 -26.82 9.74 -4.25
N GLY A 260 -25.73 9.12 -3.80
CA GLY A 260 -25.81 7.82 -3.15
C GLY A 260 -24.63 7.50 -2.29
N ASN A 261 -24.85 6.49 -1.46
CA ASN A 261 -23.77 5.85 -0.72
C ASN A 261 -23.50 4.48 -1.36
N VAL A 262 -22.25 4.05 -1.30
CA VAL A 262 -21.92 2.65 -1.56
C VAL A 262 -22.57 1.76 -0.51
N HIS A 263 -22.95 0.56 -0.92
CA HIS A 263 -23.67 -0.37 -0.05
C HIS A 263 -22.76 -1.04 1.00
N ARG A 264 -21.46 -1.06 0.76
CA ARG A 264 -20.45 -1.69 1.63
C ARG A 264 -19.26 -0.78 1.82
N LYS A 265 -18.47 -1.06 2.84
CA LYS A 265 -17.19 -0.40 3.06
C LYS A 265 -16.16 -1.37 3.58
N PHE A 266 -14.90 -1.10 3.26
CA PHE A 266 -13.75 -1.77 3.84
C PHE A 266 -13.62 -1.45 5.33
N THR A 267 -13.28 -2.45 6.15
CA THR A 267 -13.14 -2.29 7.60
C THR A 267 -12.25 -3.37 8.21
N GLY A 268 -11.83 -3.17 9.45
CA GLY A 268 -11.17 -4.15 10.28
C GLY A 268 -12.13 -4.96 11.15
N PHE A 269 -11.67 -6.13 11.56
CA PHE A 269 -12.35 -6.98 12.53
C PHE A 269 -11.35 -7.49 13.56
N GLU A 270 -11.68 -7.43 14.82
CA GLU A 270 -11.07 -8.27 15.85
C GLU A 270 -11.72 -9.64 15.82
N VAL A 271 -10.89 -10.67 15.96
CA VAL A 271 -11.32 -12.06 15.85
C VAL A 271 -11.13 -12.76 17.19
N GLN A 272 -12.20 -13.41 17.68
CA GLN A 272 -12.16 -14.27 18.87
C GLN A 272 -12.51 -15.70 18.45
N GLY A 273 -11.61 -16.64 18.71
CA GLY A 273 -11.71 -18.02 18.28
C GLY A 273 -10.68 -18.36 17.20
N GLU A 274 -11.08 -19.07 16.14
CA GLU A 274 -10.21 -19.42 15.02
C GLU A 274 -10.25 -18.34 13.93
N LEU A 275 -9.13 -18.19 13.19
CA LEU A 275 -9.11 -17.30 12.03
C LEU A 275 -10.05 -17.86 10.96
N PRO A 276 -10.98 -17.04 10.42
CA PRO A 276 -11.84 -17.48 9.32
C PRO A 276 -11.02 -17.67 8.03
N ALA A 277 -11.49 -18.53 7.14
CA ALA A 277 -10.89 -18.67 5.81
C ALA A 277 -11.12 -17.39 4.97
N LEU A 278 -10.21 -17.12 4.03
CA LEU A 278 -10.39 -16.03 3.07
C LEU A 278 -11.66 -16.25 2.23
N GLY A 279 -12.39 -15.18 1.93
CA GLY A 279 -13.65 -15.23 1.20
C GLY A 279 -14.86 -15.64 2.04
N THR A 280 -14.65 -15.93 3.34
CA THR A 280 -15.76 -16.30 4.23
C THR A 280 -16.79 -15.16 4.30
N LYS A 281 -18.06 -15.53 4.10
CA LYS A 281 -19.19 -14.58 4.19
C LYS A 281 -19.57 -14.34 5.65
N ILE A 282 -19.76 -13.06 5.96
CA ILE A 282 -20.31 -12.62 7.23
C ILE A 282 -21.83 -12.58 7.08
N GLN A 283 -22.54 -13.25 7.97
CA GLN A 283 -24.00 -13.30 7.92
C GLN A 283 -24.64 -12.59 9.11
N ALA A 284 -25.76 -11.93 8.85
CA ALA A 284 -26.67 -11.42 9.85
C ALA A 284 -28.11 -11.68 9.39
N ASP A 285 -28.95 -12.21 10.30
CA ASP A 285 -30.35 -12.54 10.02
C ASP A 285 -30.54 -13.43 8.77
N GLY A 286 -29.62 -14.39 8.58
CA GLY A 286 -29.64 -15.33 7.46
C GLY A 286 -29.27 -14.73 6.09
N ARG A 287 -28.71 -13.51 6.06
CA ARG A 287 -28.28 -12.82 4.83
C ARG A 287 -26.80 -12.51 4.86
N ASP A 288 -26.18 -12.59 3.70
CA ASP A 288 -24.78 -12.15 3.53
C ASP A 288 -24.70 -10.63 3.67
N VAL A 289 -23.92 -10.18 4.65
CA VAL A 289 -23.72 -8.76 4.96
C VAL A 289 -22.28 -8.30 4.81
N GLY A 290 -21.35 -9.23 4.61
CA GLY A 290 -19.93 -8.93 4.45
C GLY A 290 -19.11 -10.12 3.94
N GLU A 291 -17.82 -9.88 3.78
CA GLU A 291 -16.83 -10.85 3.30
C GLU A 291 -15.47 -10.53 3.91
N ILE A 292 -14.76 -11.55 4.40
CA ILE A 292 -13.37 -11.45 4.87
C ILE A 292 -12.43 -11.57 3.68
N THR A 293 -11.47 -10.65 3.57
CA THR A 293 -10.49 -10.60 2.46
C THR A 293 -9.06 -10.82 2.91
N SER A 294 -8.70 -10.46 4.16
CA SER A 294 -7.38 -10.73 4.74
C SER A 294 -7.53 -11.14 6.20
N VAL A 295 -6.64 -12.00 6.69
CA VAL A 295 -6.60 -12.44 8.09
C VAL A 295 -5.18 -12.53 8.60
N ALA A 296 -4.95 -12.26 9.88
CA ALA A 296 -3.64 -12.36 10.50
C ALA A 296 -3.72 -12.75 11.97
N SER A 297 -2.73 -13.53 12.40
CA SER A 297 -2.33 -13.66 13.80
C SER A 297 -1.12 -12.77 14.03
N LEU A 298 -1.30 -11.64 14.72
CA LEU A 298 -0.27 -10.65 14.98
C LEU A 298 0.52 -11.05 16.24
N PRO A 299 1.82 -11.38 16.12
CA PRO A 299 2.61 -11.89 17.25
C PRO A 299 3.14 -10.74 18.13
N LEU A 300 2.29 -10.19 19.00
CA LEU A 300 2.64 -9.10 19.90
C LEU A 300 3.37 -9.60 21.15
N ALA A 301 4.05 -8.70 21.88
CA ALA A 301 4.70 -9.00 23.15
C ALA A 301 3.69 -9.46 24.21
N SER A 302 2.47 -8.91 24.20
CA SER A 302 1.37 -9.25 25.12
C SER A 302 0.64 -10.56 24.78
N GLY A 303 1.01 -11.21 23.68
CA GLY A 303 0.33 -12.41 23.13
C GLY A 303 -0.18 -12.18 21.71
N ASP A 304 -0.55 -13.26 21.05
CA ASP A 304 -1.03 -13.20 19.67
C ASP A 304 -2.42 -12.54 19.62
N ARG A 305 -2.59 -11.58 18.71
CA ARG A 305 -3.88 -10.93 18.44
C ARG A 305 -4.39 -11.34 17.06
N LEU A 306 -5.59 -11.86 17.00
CA LEU A 306 -6.22 -12.27 15.75
C LEU A 306 -7.03 -11.12 15.17
N VAL A 307 -6.76 -10.77 13.92
CA VAL A 307 -7.44 -9.69 13.21
C VAL A 307 -7.80 -10.11 11.79
N ALA A 308 -8.77 -9.41 11.20
CA ALA A 308 -9.13 -9.58 9.81
C ALA A 308 -9.46 -8.24 9.15
N LEU A 309 -9.33 -8.20 7.82
CA LEU A 309 -9.82 -7.11 6.99
C LEU A 309 -10.90 -7.64 6.06
N GLY A 310 -11.81 -6.76 5.64
CA GLY A 310 -12.85 -7.17 4.70
C GLY A 310 -13.88 -6.07 4.47
N TYR A 311 -14.96 -6.46 3.82
CA TYR A 311 -16.08 -5.58 3.50
C TYR A 311 -17.30 -5.94 4.34
N ILE A 312 -18.03 -4.92 4.78
CA ILE A 312 -19.31 -5.05 5.48
C ILE A 312 -20.31 -4.06 4.90
N ARG A 313 -21.61 -4.36 4.95
CA ARG A 313 -22.64 -3.40 4.60
C ARG A 313 -22.51 -2.12 5.42
N ARG A 314 -22.52 -0.97 4.76
CA ARG A 314 -22.26 0.34 5.39
C ARG A 314 -23.24 0.65 6.52
N GLU A 315 -24.50 0.28 6.35
CA GLU A 315 -25.58 0.52 7.33
C GLU A 315 -25.40 -0.17 8.68
N ILE A 316 -24.60 -1.25 8.72
CA ILE A 316 -24.31 -2.01 9.93
C ILE A 316 -22.86 -1.96 10.38
N ALA A 317 -22.03 -1.14 9.71
CA ALA A 317 -20.59 -1.03 9.94
C ALA A 317 -20.25 -0.12 11.13
N THR A 318 -20.83 -0.39 12.31
CA THR A 318 -20.57 0.36 13.54
C THR A 318 -19.43 -0.31 14.32
N PRO A 319 -18.39 0.42 14.76
CA PRO A 319 -17.34 -0.13 15.61
C PRO A 319 -17.90 -0.84 16.85
N GLY A 320 -17.33 -1.98 17.21
CA GLY A 320 -17.76 -2.84 18.30
C GLY A 320 -18.96 -3.75 17.98
N LYS A 321 -19.63 -3.57 16.83
CA LYS A 321 -20.71 -4.48 16.42
C LYS A 321 -20.15 -5.87 16.14
N GLN A 322 -20.86 -6.89 16.66
CA GLN A 322 -20.41 -8.28 16.63
C GLN A 322 -21.19 -9.10 15.61
N PHE A 323 -20.48 -10.06 15.01
CA PHE A 323 -21.00 -11.05 14.08
C PHE A 323 -20.45 -12.43 14.43
N ARG A 324 -21.14 -13.48 14.00
CA ARG A 324 -20.65 -14.86 14.11
C ARG A 324 -20.42 -15.45 12.72
N VAL A 325 -19.29 -16.16 12.60
CA VAL A 325 -18.91 -16.94 11.43
C VAL A 325 -18.49 -18.32 11.90
N GLY A 326 -19.42 -19.28 11.86
CA GLY A 326 -19.22 -20.58 12.50
C GLY A 326 -19.07 -20.44 14.03
N SER A 327 -17.95 -20.94 14.58
CA SER A 327 -17.57 -20.81 16.00
C SER A 327 -16.86 -19.47 16.32
N THR A 328 -16.44 -18.73 15.29
CA THR A 328 -15.65 -17.50 15.43
C THR A 328 -16.54 -16.28 15.65
N GLN A 329 -16.17 -15.43 16.59
CA GLN A 329 -16.79 -14.12 16.80
C GLN A 329 -15.93 -13.03 16.15
N LEU A 330 -16.57 -12.15 15.39
CA LEU A 330 -15.95 -10.98 14.74
C LEU A 330 -16.52 -9.71 15.37
N SER A 331 -15.67 -8.77 15.76
CA SER A 331 -16.09 -7.44 16.21
C SER A 331 -15.53 -6.39 15.26
N ILE A 332 -16.36 -5.50 14.70
CA ILE A 332 -15.89 -4.42 13.83
C ILE A 332 -14.91 -3.53 14.59
N ALA A 333 -13.74 -3.32 14.00
CA ALA A 333 -12.70 -2.46 14.52
C ALA A 333 -12.48 -1.24 13.61
N THR A 334 -12.00 -0.15 14.21
CA THR A 334 -11.51 1.02 13.47
C THR A 334 -10.12 0.70 12.88
N LEU A 335 -9.88 1.15 11.66
CA LEU A 335 -8.57 1.05 11.01
C LEU A 335 -7.83 2.42 11.07
N PRO A 336 -6.50 2.40 11.26
CA PRO A 336 -5.66 1.24 11.58
C PRO A 336 -5.97 0.64 12.95
N PHE A 337 -5.45 -0.56 13.23
CA PHE A 337 -5.51 -1.15 14.59
C PHE A 337 -4.48 -0.42 15.48
N SER A 338 -4.77 0.84 15.84
CA SER A 338 -3.82 1.78 16.46
C SER A 338 -3.18 1.28 17.75
N GLU A 339 -3.90 0.50 18.55
CA GLU A 339 -3.39 -0.08 19.79
C GLU A 339 -2.17 -1.00 19.58
N ILE A 340 -1.98 -1.54 18.37
CA ILE A 340 -0.83 -2.40 18.03
C ILE A 340 0.46 -1.58 17.95
N PHE A 341 0.38 -0.34 17.53
CA PHE A 341 1.53 0.55 17.33
C PHE A 341 1.92 1.35 18.59
N HIS A 342 1.14 1.22 19.67
CA HIS A 342 1.35 1.89 20.96
C HIS A 342 1.52 0.89 22.11
N ALA A 343 1.62 -0.42 21.81
CA ALA A 343 1.73 -1.51 22.79
C ALA A 343 3.17 -1.78 23.24
#